data_f7186f0bd8e5a269385e75d342c493e7
#
_entry.id   f7186f0bd8e5a269385e75d342c493e7
#
_cell.length_a   1.000
_cell.length_b   1.000
_cell.length_c   1.000
_cell.angle_alpha   90.00
_cell.angle_beta   90.00
_cell.angle_gamma   90.00
#
_symmetry.space_group_name_H-M   'P 1'
#
loop_
_entity.id
_entity.type
_entity.pdbx_description
1 polymer ?
#
loop_
_entity_poly.entity_id
_entity_poly.type
_entity_poly.pdbx_seq_one_letter_code
_entity_poly.pdbx_strand_id
1 'polypeptide(L)'
;MRVAHALKARDGEDFAKPGNLVEVRFVRGQSLSLTAARLLALMILTAGGDGWQPMAHKMRKSEIRRGHKGNERISDMLEELHRTLFAIDDLSWRGRKATKRFALIQSSREEAEEDGGEGGWIEWEFTPDARRLIRESETYAVLNRQAVLGFRSSYALRLYEMGALRLHRRQSAWRADMTAVRAAFGIAPELYKDFAQLRRKVLDKAKAEIDHLAHFTVDWREIRRGRAIVELEFRFHPKTAPEQPLNVEEVELHAYGREARRNSVVEEIVVEGPALPPPTRGVSPRPTKPVPSEGSDCFPSGSLQYGSGPFGEIARTHGGGWDRDLIAAAYREQMASRLDGLTGQKLVNSWTGFCQAFAARRGRP
;
A
#
# COMPACT_ATOMS: atom_id res chain seq x y z
N MET A 1 30.43 -10.20 7.62
CA MET A 1 29.98 -10.94 8.82
C MET A 1 29.13 -10.13 9.80
N ARG A 2 29.22 -8.80 9.89
CA ARG A 2 28.36 -8.00 10.81
C ARG A 2 26.86 -8.14 10.54
N VAL A 3 26.46 -8.21 9.28
CA VAL A 3 25.04 -8.36 8.89
C VAL A 3 24.51 -9.76 9.22
N ALA A 4 25.30 -10.81 8.99
CA ALA A 4 24.90 -12.18 9.34
C ALA A 4 24.65 -12.35 10.86
N HIS A 5 25.42 -11.64 11.69
CA HIS A 5 25.19 -11.60 13.14
C HIS A 5 23.90 -10.82 13.50
N ALA A 6 23.64 -9.68 12.85
CA ALA A 6 22.44 -8.89 13.05
C ALA A 6 21.16 -9.64 12.61
N LEU A 7 21.27 -10.47 11.57
CA LEU A 7 20.18 -11.33 11.12
C LEU A 7 19.82 -12.43 12.14
N LYS A 8 20.79 -12.90 12.93
CA LYS A 8 20.57 -13.92 13.98
C LYS A 8 20.08 -13.37 15.32
N ALA A 9 20.37 -12.10 15.61
CA ALA A 9 20.22 -11.53 16.96
C ALA A 9 18.86 -10.89 17.25
N ARG A 10 17.87 -10.99 16.35
CA ARG A 10 16.59 -10.33 16.53
C ARG A 10 15.48 -11.34 16.70
N ASP A 11 14.88 -11.31 17.88
CA ASP A 11 13.67 -12.07 18.21
C ASP A 11 12.44 -11.27 17.75
N GLY A 12 11.53 -11.97 17.06
CA GLY A 12 10.14 -11.57 16.92
C GLY A 12 9.82 -10.70 15.70
N GLU A 13 9.46 -9.43 15.91
CA GLU A 13 8.82 -8.57 14.91
C GLU A 13 9.83 -7.84 14.01
N ASP A 14 11.03 -7.56 14.49
CA ASP A 14 12.06 -6.84 13.76
C ASP A 14 13.07 -7.77 13.10
N PHE A 15 13.42 -7.48 11.85
CA PHE A 15 14.43 -8.21 11.10
C PHE A 15 15.36 -7.28 10.31
N ALA A 16 16.51 -7.81 9.93
CA ALA A 16 17.50 -7.09 9.15
C ALA A 16 17.43 -7.49 7.68
N LYS A 17 17.25 -6.51 6.77
CA LYS A 17 17.42 -6.70 5.33
C LYS A 17 18.78 -6.16 4.92
N PRO A 18 19.65 -6.97 4.28
CA PRO A 18 20.98 -6.53 3.85
C PRO A 18 20.93 -5.27 3.00
N GLY A 19 21.80 -4.30 3.29
CA GLY A 19 21.80 -2.99 2.63
C GLY A 19 22.02 -3.10 1.12
N ASN A 20 22.90 -3.99 0.67
CA ASN A 20 23.12 -4.23 -0.75
C ASN A 20 21.83 -4.74 -1.47
N LEU A 21 20.95 -5.48 -0.79
CA LEU A 21 19.63 -5.88 -1.32
C LEU A 21 18.59 -4.75 -1.29
N VAL A 22 18.76 -3.79 -0.40
CA VAL A 22 17.92 -2.58 -0.40
C VAL A 22 18.33 -1.63 -1.53
N GLU A 23 19.61 -1.56 -1.88
CA GLU A 23 20.12 -0.63 -2.90
C GLU A 23 20.05 -1.14 -4.34
N VAL A 24 19.56 -2.37 -4.56
CA VAL A 24 19.32 -2.88 -5.92
C VAL A 24 18.31 -2.01 -6.66
N ARG A 25 18.49 -1.87 -7.97
CA ARG A 25 17.57 -1.16 -8.87
C ARG A 25 16.75 -2.17 -9.67
N PHE A 26 15.53 -1.80 -10.00
CA PHE A 26 14.69 -2.59 -10.89
C PHE A 26 15.07 -2.33 -12.35
N VAL A 27 15.17 -3.40 -13.13
CA VAL A 27 15.46 -3.31 -14.56
C VAL A 27 14.21 -2.88 -15.32
N ARG A 28 14.32 -1.87 -16.18
CA ARG A 28 13.24 -1.35 -17.03
C ARG A 28 11.98 -0.91 -16.29
N GLY A 29 12.09 -0.49 -15.03
CA GLY A 29 10.94 -0.03 -14.26
C GLY A 29 9.95 -1.13 -13.90
N GLN A 30 10.37 -2.39 -13.86
CA GLN A 30 9.55 -3.51 -13.42
C GLN A 30 9.74 -3.72 -11.92
N SER A 31 9.03 -2.94 -11.10
CA SER A 31 8.98 -3.16 -9.65
C SER A 31 8.20 -4.43 -9.33
N LEU A 32 8.50 -5.02 -8.19
CA LEU A 32 7.67 -6.09 -7.63
C LEU A 32 6.27 -5.58 -7.28
N SER A 33 5.27 -6.42 -7.48
CA SER A 33 3.96 -6.24 -6.85
C SER A 33 4.13 -6.17 -5.33
N LEU A 34 3.13 -5.62 -4.64
CA LEU A 34 3.20 -5.53 -3.17
C LEU A 34 3.30 -6.92 -2.53
N THR A 35 2.58 -7.89 -3.07
CA THR A 35 2.54 -9.26 -2.56
C THR A 35 3.86 -9.99 -2.76
N ALA A 36 4.47 -9.89 -3.94
CA ALA A 36 5.79 -10.44 -4.20
C ALA A 36 6.89 -9.74 -3.38
N ALA A 37 6.80 -8.43 -3.16
CA ALA A 37 7.74 -7.69 -2.32
C ALA A 37 7.65 -8.10 -0.84
N ARG A 38 6.43 -8.34 -0.32
CA ARG A 38 6.21 -8.89 1.03
C ARG A 38 6.73 -10.33 1.15
N LEU A 39 6.46 -11.17 0.16
CA LEU A 39 6.99 -12.53 0.13
C LEU A 39 8.52 -12.51 0.19
N LEU A 40 9.17 -11.69 -0.63
CA LEU A 40 10.63 -11.55 -0.59
C LEU A 40 11.14 -11.09 0.79
N ALA A 41 10.45 -10.15 1.43
CA ALA A 41 10.80 -9.71 2.78
C ALA A 41 10.68 -10.85 3.81
N LEU A 42 9.62 -11.66 3.75
CA LEU A 42 9.45 -12.84 4.59
C LEU A 42 10.50 -13.93 4.30
N MET A 43 10.86 -14.14 3.03
CA MET A 43 11.93 -15.07 2.65
C MET A 43 13.28 -14.65 3.23
N ILE A 44 13.60 -13.36 3.22
CA ILE A 44 14.83 -12.82 3.83
C ILE A 44 14.78 -12.96 5.36
N LEU A 45 13.64 -12.68 5.99
CA LEU A 45 13.43 -12.88 7.42
C LEU A 45 13.66 -14.34 7.82
N THR A 46 13.03 -15.26 7.11
CA THR A 46 13.11 -16.71 7.41
C THR A 46 14.51 -17.27 7.17
N ALA A 47 15.18 -16.86 6.09
CA ALA A 47 16.57 -17.27 5.82
C ALA A 47 17.54 -16.76 6.90
N GLY A 48 17.23 -15.59 7.47
CA GLY A 48 17.97 -15.01 8.59
C GLY A 48 19.49 -15.00 8.36
N GLY A 49 20.24 -15.44 9.37
CA GLY A 49 21.71 -15.50 9.34
C GLY A 49 22.30 -16.46 8.31
N ASP A 50 21.51 -17.33 7.72
CA ASP A 50 21.96 -18.35 6.75
C ASP A 50 21.66 -17.97 5.29
N GLY A 51 21.01 -16.81 5.04
CA GLY A 51 20.63 -16.37 3.71
C GLY A 51 21.77 -16.23 2.68
N TRP A 52 23.03 -16.18 3.13
CA TRP A 52 24.22 -16.17 2.27
C TRP A 52 24.77 -17.56 1.93
N GLN A 53 24.25 -18.61 2.60
CA GLN A 53 24.70 -19.99 2.39
C GLN A 53 24.06 -20.62 1.15
N PRO A 54 24.75 -21.56 0.47
CA PRO A 54 24.22 -22.28 -0.67
C PRO A 54 23.30 -23.44 -0.17
N MET A 55 22.15 -23.07 0.36
CA MET A 55 21.18 -24.04 0.88
C MET A 55 19.74 -23.60 0.58
N ALA A 56 18.85 -24.57 0.58
CA ALA A 56 17.43 -24.33 0.50
C ALA A 56 16.87 -23.85 1.84
N HIS A 57 16.05 -22.83 1.81
CA HIS A 57 15.28 -22.30 2.93
C HIS A 57 13.83 -22.74 2.80
N LYS A 58 13.12 -22.83 3.92
CA LYS A 58 11.73 -23.31 3.95
C LYS A 58 10.85 -22.42 4.82
N MET A 59 9.60 -22.22 4.38
CA MET A 59 8.60 -21.44 5.13
C MET A 59 7.21 -22.05 4.93
N ARG A 60 6.38 -22.02 5.96
CA ARG A 60 4.98 -22.47 5.86
C ARG A 60 4.15 -21.49 5.03
N LYS A 61 3.27 -22.00 4.17
CA LYS A 61 2.33 -21.17 3.42
C LYS A 61 1.41 -20.34 4.33
N SER A 62 1.08 -20.85 5.52
CA SER A 62 0.30 -20.13 6.53
C SER A 62 0.95 -18.83 6.99
N GLU A 63 2.29 -18.76 7.05
CA GLU A 63 3.01 -17.53 7.43
C GLU A 63 2.91 -16.46 6.36
N ILE A 64 2.93 -16.87 5.10
CA ILE A 64 2.72 -15.97 3.96
C ILE A 64 1.28 -15.43 3.99
N ARG A 65 0.30 -16.32 4.19
CA ARG A 65 -1.13 -15.98 4.18
C ARG A 65 -1.56 -15.06 5.32
N ARG A 66 -0.89 -15.08 6.48
CA ARG A 66 -1.16 -14.13 7.58
C ARG A 66 -1.03 -12.68 7.14
N GLY A 67 -0.15 -12.37 6.19
CA GLY A 67 0.06 -11.04 5.62
C GLY A 67 -0.76 -10.73 4.37
N HIS A 68 -1.38 -11.73 3.74
CA HIS A 68 -2.09 -11.60 2.47
C HIS A 68 -3.56 -11.98 2.65
N LYS A 69 -4.43 -10.98 2.59
CA LYS A 69 -5.89 -11.17 2.67
C LYS A 69 -6.57 -11.27 1.28
N GLY A 70 -5.76 -11.39 0.22
CA GLY A 70 -6.21 -11.48 -1.17
C GLY A 70 -6.28 -12.93 -1.67
N ASN A 71 -6.88 -13.13 -2.85
CA ASN A 71 -6.92 -14.41 -3.56
C ASN A 71 -5.65 -14.66 -4.40
N GLU A 72 -4.58 -13.89 -4.18
CA GLU A 72 -3.33 -14.04 -4.92
C GLU A 72 -2.68 -15.37 -4.57
N ARG A 73 -2.28 -16.08 -5.61
CA ARG A 73 -1.63 -17.39 -5.46
C ARG A 73 -0.17 -17.21 -5.11
N ILE A 74 0.34 -18.05 -4.23
CA ILE A 74 1.78 -18.07 -3.88
C ILE A 74 2.63 -18.36 -5.11
N SER A 75 2.15 -19.24 -6.00
CA SER A 75 2.78 -19.53 -7.29
C SER A 75 3.03 -18.27 -8.12
N ASP A 76 2.02 -17.38 -8.22
CA ASP A 76 2.14 -16.15 -9.02
C ASP A 76 3.22 -15.22 -8.44
N MET A 77 3.29 -15.11 -7.11
CA MET A 77 4.33 -14.33 -6.42
C MET A 77 5.73 -14.92 -6.64
N LEU A 78 5.87 -16.26 -6.58
CA LEU A 78 7.14 -16.94 -6.82
C LEU A 78 7.59 -16.76 -8.28
N GLU A 79 6.67 -16.90 -9.24
CA GLU A 79 6.96 -16.65 -10.66
C GLU A 79 7.38 -15.21 -10.90
N GLU A 80 6.73 -14.23 -10.27
CA GLU A 80 7.12 -12.84 -10.37
C GLU A 80 8.55 -12.62 -9.85
N LEU A 81 8.90 -13.22 -8.70
CA LEU A 81 10.25 -13.15 -8.15
C LEU A 81 11.31 -13.75 -9.07
N HIS A 82 10.99 -14.87 -9.74
CA HIS A 82 11.88 -15.49 -10.72
C HIS A 82 12.08 -14.63 -11.98
N ARG A 83 11.04 -13.93 -12.44
CA ARG A 83 11.07 -13.08 -13.65
C ARG A 83 11.69 -11.71 -13.39
N THR A 84 11.70 -11.25 -12.13
CA THR A 84 12.17 -9.90 -11.81
C THR A 84 13.69 -9.83 -11.82
N LEU A 85 14.22 -8.97 -12.70
CA LEU A 85 15.64 -8.69 -12.77
C LEU A 85 15.99 -7.45 -11.95
N PHE A 86 17.01 -7.61 -11.15
CA PHE A 86 17.62 -6.55 -10.37
C PHE A 86 18.94 -6.13 -11.01
N ALA A 87 19.34 -4.89 -10.79
CA ALA A 87 20.58 -4.32 -11.31
C ALA A 87 21.38 -3.66 -10.20
N ILE A 88 22.69 -3.84 -10.25
CA ILE A 88 23.67 -3.17 -9.42
C ILE A 88 24.78 -2.58 -10.28
N ASP A 89 25.49 -1.60 -9.74
CA ASP A 89 26.73 -1.15 -10.33
C ASP A 89 27.84 -2.17 -10.03
N ASP A 90 28.61 -2.53 -11.04
CA ASP A 90 29.66 -3.53 -10.97
C ASP A 90 30.82 -3.10 -11.87
N LEU A 91 31.90 -3.88 -11.86
CA LEU A 91 33.02 -3.75 -12.78
C LEU A 91 33.00 -4.90 -13.78
N SER A 92 33.27 -4.59 -15.05
CA SER A 92 33.50 -5.61 -16.06
C SER A 92 34.85 -6.31 -15.80
N TRP A 93 35.08 -7.44 -16.50
CA TRP A 93 36.35 -8.14 -16.45
C TRP A 93 37.58 -7.27 -16.88
N ARG A 94 37.33 -6.12 -17.53
CA ARG A 94 38.36 -5.11 -17.87
C ARG A 94 38.46 -4.00 -16.82
N GLY A 95 37.81 -4.11 -15.65
CA GLY A 95 37.80 -3.07 -14.62
C GLY A 95 37.01 -1.81 -14.98
N ARG A 96 36.20 -1.84 -16.05
CA ARG A 96 35.38 -0.70 -16.46
C ARG A 96 34.03 -0.75 -15.76
N LYS A 97 33.43 0.40 -15.48
CA LYS A 97 32.04 0.52 -14.95
C LYS A 97 31.08 -0.31 -15.78
N ALA A 98 30.34 -1.15 -15.14
CA ALA A 98 29.35 -2.04 -15.74
C ALA A 98 28.09 -2.11 -14.89
N THR A 99 26.99 -2.56 -15.47
CA THR A 99 25.77 -2.88 -14.74
C THR A 99 25.56 -4.39 -14.78
N LYS A 100 25.58 -5.01 -13.61
CA LYS A 100 25.25 -6.41 -13.47
C LYS A 100 23.75 -6.58 -13.28
N ARG A 101 23.14 -7.54 -13.98
CA ARG A 101 21.70 -7.88 -13.87
C ARG A 101 21.58 -9.33 -13.45
N PHE A 102 20.67 -9.60 -12.51
CA PHE A 102 20.48 -10.94 -11.95
C PHE A 102 19.09 -11.07 -11.32
N ALA A 103 18.61 -12.30 -11.18
CA ALA A 103 17.43 -12.62 -10.37
C ALA A 103 17.85 -12.93 -8.93
N LEU A 104 16.98 -12.73 -7.94
CA LEU A 104 17.30 -13.03 -6.54
C LEU A 104 17.10 -14.50 -6.22
N ILE A 105 16.10 -15.15 -6.81
CA ILE A 105 15.73 -16.54 -6.55
C ILE A 105 16.26 -17.45 -7.65
N GLN A 106 16.97 -18.49 -7.27
CA GLN A 106 17.54 -19.49 -8.18
C GLN A 106 16.51 -20.57 -8.51
N SER A 107 15.87 -21.12 -7.48
CA SER A 107 14.86 -22.15 -7.58
C SER A 107 13.82 -21.97 -6.47
N SER A 108 12.61 -22.44 -6.72
CA SER A 108 11.57 -22.57 -5.70
C SER A 108 10.75 -23.82 -5.92
N ARG A 109 10.24 -24.39 -4.82
CA ARG A 109 9.25 -25.46 -4.82
C ARG A 109 8.07 -25.05 -3.95
N GLU A 110 6.90 -25.42 -4.38
CA GLU A 110 5.66 -25.21 -3.65
C GLU A 110 4.97 -26.57 -3.49
N GLU A 111 4.70 -26.98 -2.25
CA GLU A 111 3.90 -28.17 -2.00
C GLU A 111 2.45 -27.93 -2.41
N ALA A 112 1.82 -28.95 -3.00
CA ALA A 112 0.38 -28.96 -3.22
C ALA A 112 -0.36 -28.89 -1.87
N GLU A 113 -1.54 -28.27 -1.87
CA GLU A 113 -2.41 -28.30 -0.68
C GLU A 113 -3.11 -29.65 -0.65
N GLU A 114 -2.82 -30.45 0.37
CA GLU A 114 -3.58 -31.64 0.68
C GLU A 114 -4.82 -31.26 1.50
N ASP A 115 -5.97 -31.82 1.16
CA ASP A 115 -7.23 -31.63 1.89
C ASP A 115 -7.06 -32.06 3.36
N GLY A 116 -7.14 -31.10 4.29
CA GLY A 116 -7.12 -31.34 5.73
C GLY A 116 -5.75 -31.30 6.42
N GLY A 117 -4.67 -30.96 5.72
CA GLY A 117 -3.32 -30.84 6.29
C GLY A 117 -2.95 -29.46 6.84
N GLU A 118 -1.84 -29.37 7.57
CA GLU A 118 -1.23 -28.13 8.12
C GLU A 118 -0.68 -27.20 7.04
N GLY A 119 -1.44 -26.85 6.01
CA GLY A 119 -1.11 -25.95 4.91
C GLY A 119 0.36 -26.01 4.48
N GLY A 120 0.64 -26.51 3.29
CA GLY A 120 1.95 -26.86 2.75
C GLY A 120 3.09 -25.85 2.93
N TRP A 121 4.25 -26.22 2.42
CA TRP A 121 5.48 -25.43 2.52
C TRP A 121 5.87 -24.84 1.20
N ILE A 122 6.66 -23.77 1.23
CA ILE A 122 7.51 -23.33 0.13
C ILE A 122 8.98 -23.56 0.50
N GLU A 123 9.76 -23.91 -0.49
CA GLU A 123 11.21 -24.04 -0.42
C GLU A 123 11.83 -23.14 -1.50
N TRP A 124 12.94 -22.46 -1.20
CA TRP A 124 13.65 -21.63 -2.18
C TRP A 124 15.14 -21.59 -1.93
N GLU A 125 15.89 -21.27 -2.98
CA GLU A 125 17.30 -20.95 -2.91
C GLU A 125 17.57 -19.56 -3.50
N PHE A 126 18.44 -18.80 -2.85
CA PHE A 126 18.94 -17.56 -3.42
C PHE A 126 20.00 -17.81 -4.49
N THR A 127 20.04 -16.98 -5.53
CA THR A 127 21.10 -17.04 -6.55
C THR A 127 22.48 -16.78 -5.94
N PRO A 128 23.57 -17.24 -6.56
CA PRO A 128 24.92 -16.92 -6.12
C PRO A 128 25.18 -15.40 -5.96
N ASP A 129 24.60 -14.59 -6.84
CA ASP A 129 24.71 -13.15 -6.77
C ASP A 129 23.95 -12.56 -5.58
N ALA A 130 22.73 -13.01 -5.32
CA ALA A 130 21.98 -12.62 -4.14
C ALA A 130 22.73 -12.99 -2.85
N ARG A 131 23.24 -14.23 -2.76
CA ARG A 131 24.04 -14.69 -1.62
C ARG A 131 25.30 -13.85 -1.43
N ARG A 132 25.99 -13.48 -2.53
CA ARG A 132 27.14 -12.59 -2.48
C ARG A 132 26.77 -11.24 -1.90
N LEU A 133 25.69 -10.60 -2.36
CA LEU A 133 25.22 -9.32 -1.86
C LEU A 133 24.86 -9.38 -0.38
N ILE A 134 24.21 -10.46 0.08
CA ILE A 134 23.88 -10.67 1.49
C ILE A 134 25.18 -10.75 2.32
N ARG A 135 26.14 -11.56 1.88
CA ARG A 135 27.43 -11.77 2.57
C ARG A 135 28.30 -10.52 2.62
N GLU A 136 28.35 -9.78 1.53
CA GLU A 136 29.21 -8.59 1.37
C GLU A 136 28.57 -7.30 1.89
N SER A 137 27.31 -7.36 2.37
CA SER A 137 26.65 -6.21 2.99
C SER A 137 27.35 -5.83 4.30
N GLU A 138 27.80 -4.59 4.39
CA GLU A 138 28.37 -4.02 5.63
C GLU A 138 27.31 -3.39 6.52
N THR A 139 26.17 -3.03 5.93
CA THR A 139 25.04 -2.37 6.58
C THR A 139 23.74 -3.08 6.26
N TYR A 140 22.68 -2.79 7.03
CA TYR A 140 21.37 -3.39 6.87
C TYR A 140 20.25 -2.39 7.21
N ALA A 141 19.08 -2.61 6.66
CA ALA A 141 17.85 -1.94 7.09
C ALA A 141 17.21 -2.76 8.21
N VAL A 142 16.79 -2.10 9.27
CA VAL A 142 15.97 -2.70 10.32
C VAL A 142 14.51 -2.52 9.93
N LEU A 143 13.83 -3.62 9.67
CA LEU A 143 12.45 -3.62 9.21
C LEU A 143 11.58 -4.32 10.25
N ASN A 144 10.38 -3.78 10.47
CA ASN A 144 9.37 -4.41 11.31
C ASN A 144 8.44 -5.25 10.45
N ARG A 145 8.19 -6.51 10.83
CA ARG A 145 7.35 -7.46 10.09
C ARG A 145 5.92 -6.96 9.95
N GLN A 146 5.32 -6.43 11.01
CA GLN A 146 3.94 -5.95 10.97
C GLN A 146 3.81 -4.73 10.07
N ALA A 147 4.77 -3.80 10.12
CA ALA A 147 4.80 -2.66 9.21
C ALA A 147 4.91 -3.13 7.75
N VAL A 148 5.81 -4.07 7.43
CA VAL A 148 5.95 -4.65 6.08
C VAL A 148 4.63 -5.24 5.59
N LEU A 149 3.92 -5.98 6.43
CA LEU A 149 2.62 -6.57 6.11
C LEU A 149 1.47 -5.55 6.09
N GLY A 150 1.61 -4.43 6.78
CA GLY A 150 0.63 -3.36 6.85
C GLY A 150 0.59 -2.45 5.63
N PHE A 151 1.70 -2.22 4.93
CA PHE A 151 1.75 -1.37 3.74
C PHE A 151 0.76 -1.83 2.67
N ARG A 152 0.17 -0.88 1.94
CA ARG A 152 -0.77 -1.13 0.83
C ARG A 152 -0.18 -0.75 -0.52
N SER A 153 0.97 -0.09 -0.52
CA SER A 153 1.69 0.33 -1.71
C SER A 153 3.08 -0.29 -1.76
N SER A 154 3.44 -0.93 -2.88
CA SER A 154 4.79 -1.41 -3.11
C SER A 154 5.82 -0.27 -3.09
N TYR A 155 5.41 0.92 -3.52
CA TYR A 155 6.25 2.13 -3.46
C TYR A 155 6.49 2.58 -2.02
N ALA A 156 5.47 2.50 -1.15
CA ALA A 156 5.61 2.81 0.27
C ALA A 156 6.54 1.82 0.96
N LEU A 157 6.36 0.52 0.74
CA LEU A 157 7.26 -0.52 1.25
C LEU A 157 8.71 -0.29 0.77
N ARG A 158 8.88 0.06 -0.50
CA ARG A 158 10.21 0.34 -1.06
C ARG A 158 10.88 1.54 -0.42
N LEU A 159 10.15 2.65 -0.25
CA LEU A 159 10.66 3.85 0.42
C LEU A 159 10.93 3.61 1.91
N TYR A 160 10.13 2.77 2.56
CA TYR A 160 10.35 2.33 3.94
C TYR A 160 11.68 1.58 4.08
N GLU A 161 11.96 0.61 3.22
CA GLU A 161 13.24 -0.12 3.21
C GLU A 161 14.43 0.82 3.04
N MET A 162 14.33 1.76 2.10
CA MET A 162 15.37 2.76 1.84
C MET A 162 15.58 3.71 3.02
N GLY A 163 14.49 4.19 3.62
CA GLY A 163 14.54 5.06 4.81
C GLY A 163 15.16 4.36 6.01
N ALA A 164 14.74 3.13 6.29
CA ALA A 164 15.28 2.32 7.38
C ALA A 164 16.80 2.08 7.22
N LEU A 165 17.25 1.80 5.99
CA LEU A 165 18.68 1.66 5.70
C LEU A 165 19.46 2.96 5.94
N ARG A 166 18.91 4.10 5.48
CA ARG A 166 19.53 5.41 5.65
C ARG A 166 19.66 5.79 7.13
N LEU A 167 18.60 5.60 7.90
CA LEU A 167 18.64 5.85 9.34
C LEU A 167 19.65 4.96 10.06
N HIS A 168 19.72 3.69 9.70
CA HIS A 168 20.75 2.78 10.25
C HIS A 168 22.18 3.24 9.92
N ARG A 169 22.40 3.82 8.74
CA ARG A 169 23.67 4.42 8.34
C ARG A 169 23.93 5.79 8.96
N ARG A 170 23.00 6.32 9.77
CA ARG A 170 23.02 7.71 10.29
C ARG A 170 23.04 8.77 9.17
N GLN A 171 22.45 8.46 8.05
CA GLN A 171 22.28 9.32 6.87
C GLN A 171 20.79 9.64 6.74
N SER A 172 20.32 10.67 7.43
CA SER A 172 18.88 11.01 7.47
C SER A 172 18.35 11.59 6.15
N ALA A 173 19.18 11.76 5.12
CA ALA A 173 18.78 12.31 3.83
C ALA A 173 19.21 11.42 2.67
N TRP A 174 18.39 11.43 1.60
CA TRP A 174 18.70 10.85 0.31
C TRP A 174 18.36 11.81 -0.81
N ARG A 175 19.37 12.29 -1.51
CA ARG A 175 19.22 13.18 -2.66
C ARG A 175 19.50 12.40 -3.94
N ALA A 176 18.59 12.51 -4.92
CA ALA A 176 18.71 11.82 -6.19
C ALA A 176 18.01 12.60 -7.31
N ASP A 177 18.53 12.47 -8.53
CA ASP A 177 17.83 12.96 -9.72
C ASP A 177 16.56 12.15 -10.01
N MET A 178 15.71 12.69 -10.87
CA MET A 178 14.42 12.06 -11.18
C MET A 178 14.57 10.67 -11.83
N THR A 179 15.68 10.42 -12.55
CA THR A 179 15.95 9.12 -13.18
C THR A 179 16.32 8.10 -12.12
N ALA A 180 17.18 8.46 -11.18
CA ALA A 180 17.58 7.62 -10.06
C ALA A 180 16.38 7.33 -9.12
N VAL A 181 15.53 8.34 -8.84
CA VAL A 181 14.30 8.14 -8.07
C VAL A 181 13.40 7.12 -8.76
N ARG A 182 13.12 7.27 -10.05
CA ARG A 182 12.30 6.31 -10.81
C ARG A 182 12.89 4.91 -10.79
N ALA A 183 14.19 4.77 -11.00
CA ALA A 183 14.88 3.48 -10.98
C ALA A 183 14.82 2.82 -9.60
N ALA A 184 14.97 3.59 -8.52
CA ALA A 184 14.89 3.09 -7.15
C ALA A 184 13.49 2.57 -6.79
N PHE A 185 12.45 3.24 -7.26
CA PHE A 185 11.05 2.80 -7.07
C PHE A 185 10.59 1.76 -8.10
N GLY A 186 11.35 1.52 -9.15
CA GLY A 186 10.94 0.64 -10.24
C GLY A 186 9.77 1.19 -11.04
N ILE A 187 9.73 2.52 -11.26
CA ILE A 187 8.70 3.19 -12.04
C ILE A 187 9.10 3.20 -13.51
N ALA A 188 8.28 2.59 -14.36
CA ALA A 188 8.49 2.58 -15.80
C ALA A 188 8.51 4.01 -16.37
N PRO A 189 9.34 4.28 -17.40
CA PRO A 189 9.47 5.63 -17.98
C PRO A 189 8.16 6.24 -18.46
N GLU A 190 7.22 5.39 -18.89
CA GLU A 190 5.92 5.79 -19.44
C GLU A 190 4.89 6.15 -18.34
N LEU A 191 5.11 5.69 -17.12
CA LEU A 191 4.20 5.94 -15.99
C LEU A 191 4.53 7.27 -15.31
N TYR A 192 3.49 7.99 -14.90
CA TYR A 192 3.61 9.25 -14.14
C TYR A 192 4.60 10.23 -14.78
N LYS A 193 4.41 10.54 -16.07
CA LYS A 193 5.34 11.36 -16.87
C LYS A 193 5.61 12.73 -16.25
N ASP A 194 4.58 13.37 -15.70
CA ASP A 194 4.75 14.63 -14.98
C ASP A 194 4.95 14.39 -13.46
N PHE A 195 5.63 15.34 -12.82
CA PHE A 195 5.92 15.25 -11.39
C PHE A 195 4.67 15.34 -10.52
N ALA A 196 3.64 16.05 -10.91
CA ALA A 196 2.41 16.16 -10.13
C ALA A 196 1.70 14.81 -10.03
N GLN A 197 1.71 14.01 -11.11
CA GLN A 197 1.21 12.64 -11.08
C GLN A 197 2.07 11.74 -10.21
N LEU A 198 3.41 11.81 -10.36
CA LEU A 198 4.34 11.05 -9.53
C LEU A 198 4.14 11.37 -8.05
N ARG A 199 4.07 12.64 -7.71
CA ARG A 199 3.83 13.10 -6.34
C ARG A 199 2.53 12.50 -5.79
N ARG A 200 1.40 12.76 -6.45
CA ARG A 200 0.08 12.35 -5.98
C ARG A 200 -0.12 10.83 -5.95
N LYS A 201 0.40 10.10 -6.93
CA LYS A 201 0.17 8.65 -7.07
C LYS A 201 1.17 7.80 -6.32
N VAL A 202 2.38 8.31 -6.08
CA VAL A 202 3.48 7.57 -5.45
C VAL A 202 3.89 8.21 -4.13
N LEU A 203 4.40 9.45 -4.16
CA LEU A 203 5.07 10.04 -3.00
C LEU A 203 4.11 10.38 -1.86
N ASP A 204 3.00 11.07 -2.15
CA ASP A 204 2.02 11.45 -1.12
C ASP A 204 1.41 10.20 -0.44
N LYS A 205 1.15 9.14 -1.22
CA LYS A 205 0.65 7.87 -0.68
C LYS A 205 1.69 7.14 0.14
N ALA A 206 2.93 7.08 -0.35
CA ALA A 206 4.03 6.43 0.36
C ALA A 206 4.32 7.15 1.68
N LYS A 207 4.32 8.49 1.68
CA LYS A 207 4.47 9.28 2.90
C LYS A 207 3.39 8.97 3.93
N ALA A 208 2.12 9.01 3.53
CA ALA A 208 1.00 8.75 4.43
C ALA A 208 1.09 7.38 5.10
N GLU A 209 1.48 6.33 4.35
CA GLU A 209 1.64 4.99 4.90
C GLU A 209 2.88 4.87 5.79
N ILE A 210 4.01 5.50 5.42
CA ILE A 210 5.24 5.47 6.22
C ILE A 210 5.04 6.24 7.53
N ASP A 211 4.47 7.45 7.46
CA ASP A 211 4.22 8.25 8.65
C ASP A 211 3.28 7.54 9.63
N HIS A 212 2.46 6.62 9.16
CA HIS A 212 1.56 5.83 9.99
C HIS A 212 2.21 4.55 10.52
N LEU A 213 2.85 3.74 9.65
CA LEU A 213 3.27 2.37 9.95
C LEU A 213 4.74 2.24 10.37
N ALA A 214 5.60 3.16 9.93
CA ALA A 214 7.04 3.02 10.18
C ALA A 214 7.47 3.64 11.52
N HIS A 215 8.63 3.25 11.99
CA HIS A 215 9.30 3.84 13.16
C HIS A 215 9.95 5.21 12.87
N PHE A 216 9.66 5.79 11.70
CA PHE A 216 10.11 7.11 11.27
C PHE A 216 9.06 7.77 10.37
N THR A 217 9.20 9.08 10.16
CA THR A 217 8.43 9.85 9.18
C THR A 217 9.31 10.23 8.00
N VAL A 218 8.71 10.57 6.86
CA VAL A 218 9.43 10.97 5.65
C VAL A 218 8.87 12.27 5.09
N ASP A 219 9.78 13.19 4.74
CA ASP A 219 9.49 14.39 3.97
C ASP A 219 10.40 14.45 2.76
N TRP A 220 10.07 15.32 1.79
CA TRP A 220 10.97 15.59 0.66
C TRP A 220 10.97 17.06 0.28
N ARG A 221 12.07 17.47 -0.31
CA ARG A 221 12.27 18.79 -0.90
C ARG A 221 12.49 18.65 -2.40
N GLU A 222 11.80 19.47 -3.18
CA GLU A 222 11.94 19.55 -4.63
C GLU A 222 13.08 20.51 -4.99
N ILE A 223 14.04 20.04 -5.79
CA ILE A 223 15.13 20.86 -6.30
C ILE A 223 14.83 21.16 -7.76
N ARG A 224 14.70 22.45 -8.08
CA ARG A 224 14.24 22.93 -9.38
C ARG A 224 15.38 23.57 -10.18
N ARG A 225 15.34 23.40 -11.50
CA ARG A 225 16.11 24.14 -12.46
C ARG A 225 15.14 24.85 -13.41
N GLY A 226 14.92 26.15 -13.20
CA GLY A 226 13.85 26.87 -13.84
C GLY A 226 12.47 26.32 -13.42
N ARG A 227 11.65 25.90 -14.38
CA ARG A 227 10.33 25.30 -14.13
C ARG A 227 10.38 23.79 -13.87
N ALA A 228 11.48 23.12 -14.22
CA ALA A 228 11.60 21.66 -14.11
C ALA A 228 12.12 21.26 -12.72
N ILE A 229 11.54 20.20 -12.14
CA ILE A 229 12.08 19.51 -10.96
C ILE A 229 13.13 18.54 -11.47
N VAL A 230 14.36 18.72 -11.03
CA VAL A 230 15.52 17.93 -11.48
C VAL A 230 15.96 16.89 -10.47
N GLU A 231 15.76 17.15 -9.18
CA GLU A 231 16.15 16.25 -8.10
C GLU A 231 15.12 16.31 -6.96
N LEU A 232 15.10 15.26 -6.17
CA LEU A 232 14.40 15.19 -4.88
C LEU A 232 15.39 14.92 -3.77
N GLU A 233 15.21 15.56 -2.64
CA GLU A 233 15.91 15.30 -1.39
C GLU A 233 14.89 14.77 -0.38
N PHE A 234 14.90 13.47 -0.12
CA PHE A 234 14.11 12.84 0.93
C PHE A 234 14.81 13.00 2.27
N ARG A 235 14.04 13.23 3.32
CA ARG A 235 14.52 13.31 4.70
C ARG A 235 13.71 12.36 5.57
N PHE A 236 14.41 11.58 6.38
CA PHE A 236 13.84 10.57 7.26
C PHE A 236 14.07 11.00 8.71
N HIS A 237 12.99 11.06 9.49
CA HIS A 237 13.01 11.53 10.87
C HIS A 237 12.54 10.39 11.79
N PRO A 238 13.42 9.87 12.68
CA PRO A 238 13.01 8.85 13.64
C PRO A 238 11.87 9.36 14.51
N LYS A 239 10.87 8.53 14.77
CA LYS A 239 9.81 8.81 15.74
C LYS A 239 10.33 8.60 17.15
N THR A 240 9.80 9.37 18.09
CA THR A 240 10.06 9.17 19.52
C THR A 240 9.30 7.95 20.02
N ALA A 241 9.84 7.28 21.06
CA ALA A 241 9.28 6.03 21.58
C ALA A 241 7.77 6.05 21.94
N PRO A 242 7.17 7.17 22.41
CA PRO A 242 5.73 7.23 22.69
C PRO A 242 4.82 7.17 21.46
N GLU A 243 5.35 7.44 20.26
CA GLU A 243 4.58 7.45 19.00
C GLU A 243 4.50 6.06 18.33
N GLN A 244 5.30 5.11 18.82
CA GLN A 244 5.39 3.77 18.22
C GLN A 244 4.22 2.82 18.58
N PRO A 245 3.69 2.78 19.83
CA PRO A 245 2.64 1.83 20.21
C PRO A 245 1.29 2.06 19.51
N LEU A 246 0.94 3.30 19.20
CA LEU A 246 -0.33 3.68 18.56
C LEU A 246 -0.47 3.07 17.15
N ASN A 247 0.65 2.80 16.48
CA ASN A 247 0.64 2.29 15.11
C ASN A 247 0.28 0.80 15.02
N VAL A 248 0.52 0.02 16.06
CA VAL A 248 0.25 -1.43 16.08
C VAL A 248 -1.24 -1.68 16.32
N GLU A 249 -1.85 -1.00 17.29
CA GLU A 249 -3.29 -1.09 17.59
C GLU A 249 -4.14 -0.63 16.40
N GLU A 250 -3.72 0.44 15.71
CA GLU A 250 -4.45 0.99 14.58
C GLU A 250 -4.37 0.09 13.33
N VAL A 251 -3.27 -0.63 13.14
CA VAL A 251 -3.15 -1.66 12.09
C VAL A 251 -4.09 -2.83 12.39
N GLU A 252 -4.24 -3.23 13.63
CA GLU A 252 -5.18 -4.27 14.05
C GLU A 252 -6.62 -3.82 13.91
N LEU A 253 -6.98 -2.59 14.35
CA LEU A 253 -8.31 -2.01 14.16
C LEU A 253 -8.72 -1.94 12.68
N HIS A 254 -7.82 -1.55 11.78
CA HIS A 254 -8.09 -1.58 10.35
C HIS A 254 -8.20 -3.01 9.78
N ALA A 255 -7.59 -4.00 10.39
CA ALA A 255 -7.76 -5.40 10.03
C ALA A 255 -9.14 -5.91 10.48
N TYR A 256 -9.54 -5.61 11.71
CA TYR A 256 -10.86 -5.94 12.27
C TYR A 256 -12.02 -5.29 11.51
N GLY A 257 -11.92 -3.99 11.21
CA GLY A 257 -12.96 -3.27 10.46
C GLY A 257 -13.20 -3.80 9.04
N ARG A 258 -12.20 -4.41 8.40
CA ARG A 258 -12.35 -5.08 7.09
C ARG A 258 -13.01 -6.45 7.21
N GLU A 259 -12.72 -7.17 8.25
CA GLU A 259 -13.30 -8.50 8.53
C GLU A 259 -14.78 -8.37 8.94
N ALA A 260 -15.12 -7.39 9.77
CA ALA A 260 -16.49 -7.06 10.14
C ALA A 260 -17.35 -6.63 8.92
N ARG A 261 -16.80 -5.82 8.01
CA ARG A 261 -17.48 -5.45 6.76
C ARG A 261 -17.68 -6.62 5.81
N ARG A 262 -16.75 -7.58 5.78
CA ARG A 262 -16.86 -8.78 4.96
C ARG A 262 -17.89 -9.75 5.49
N ASN A 263 -18.03 -9.84 6.81
CA ASN A 263 -18.93 -10.78 7.48
C ASN A 263 -20.31 -10.18 7.78
N SER A 264 -20.58 -8.93 7.35
CA SER A 264 -21.83 -8.20 7.60
C SER A 264 -22.20 -8.06 9.10
N VAL A 265 -21.23 -8.25 9.99
CA VAL A 265 -21.40 -8.04 11.42
C VAL A 265 -20.99 -6.61 11.73
N VAL A 266 -21.97 -5.74 11.86
CA VAL A 266 -21.79 -4.38 12.38
C VAL A 266 -21.91 -4.49 13.90
N GLU A 267 -20.81 -4.67 14.61
CA GLU A 267 -20.80 -4.37 16.04
C GLU A 267 -20.69 -2.85 16.19
N GLU A 268 -21.72 -2.28 16.81
CA GLU A 268 -21.75 -0.89 17.22
C GLU A 268 -20.75 -0.73 18.37
N ILE A 269 -19.55 -0.21 18.07
CA ILE A 269 -18.56 0.11 19.10
C ILE A 269 -19.03 1.38 19.81
N VAL A 270 -19.68 1.22 20.95
CA VAL A 270 -19.92 2.32 21.88
C VAL A 270 -18.59 2.70 22.50
N VAL A 271 -17.96 3.74 22.00
CA VAL A 271 -16.79 4.34 22.65
C VAL A 271 -17.30 5.08 23.87
N GLU A 272 -17.20 4.51 25.06
CA GLU A 272 -17.32 5.24 26.31
C GLU A 272 -16.16 6.22 26.42
N GLY A 273 -16.33 7.43 25.90
CA GLY A 273 -15.47 8.56 26.21
C GLY A 273 -15.66 8.99 27.66
N PRO A 274 -14.62 9.60 28.30
CA PRO A 274 -14.77 10.11 29.66
C PRO A 274 -15.95 11.08 29.75
N ALA A 275 -16.82 10.87 30.73
CA ALA A 275 -18.02 11.66 30.96
C ALA A 275 -17.70 13.16 31.00
N LEU A 276 -18.28 13.92 30.08
CA LEU A 276 -18.21 15.37 30.12
C LEU A 276 -18.93 15.87 31.40
N PRO A 277 -18.36 16.84 32.10
CA PRO A 277 -19.01 17.41 33.27
C PRO A 277 -20.37 18.04 32.90
N PRO A 278 -21.37 18.01 33.80
CA PRO A 278 -22.70 18.48 33.47
C PRO A 278 -22.67 19.98 33.12
N PRO A 279 -23.50 20.43 32.16
CA PRO A 279 -23.48 21.81 31.70
C PRO A 279 -23.97 22.72 32.84
N THR A 280 -23.19 23.71 33.18
CA THR A 280 -23.57 24.84 34.07
C THR A 280 -24.72 25.62 33.44
N ARG A 281 -25.82 25.74 34.16
CA ARG A 281 -26.96 26.59 33.78
C ARG A 281 -26.51 28.05 33.71
N GLY A 282 -26.67 28.64 32.56
CA GLY A 282 -26.54 30.08 32.40
C GLY A 282 -26.56 30.50 30.94
N VAL A 283 -27.63 31.24 30.59
CA VAL A 283 -27.86 32.03 29.37
C VAL A 283 -28.48 31.28 28.19
N SER A 284 -29.79 31.47 28.06
CA SER A 284 -30.57 31.14 26.88
C SER A 284 -30.06 31.91 25.65
N PRO A 285 -29.69 31.25 24.56
CA PRO A 285 -29.54 31.93 23.29
C PRO A 285 -30.90 32.04 22.61
N ARG A 286 -31.15 33.21 22.08
CA ARG A 286 -32.23 33.60 21.18
C ARG A 286 -32.44 32.58 20.08
N PRO A 287 -33.65 32.26 19.65
CA PRO A 287 -33.90 31.26 18.61
C PRO A 287 -33.37 31.75 17.28
N THR A 288 -32.30 31.12 16.81
CA THR A 288 -31.88 31.18 15.41
C THR A 288 -32.80 30.23 14.62
N LYS A 289 -33.32 30.73 13.52
CA LYS A 289 -34.10 29.96 12.54
C LYS A 289 -33.40 28.66 12.19
N PRO A 290 -34.11 27.53 12.02
CA PRO A 290 -33.51 26.29 11.58
C PRO A 290 -32.90 26.49 10.20
N VAL A 291 -31.61 26.18 10.09
CA VAL A 291 -30.93 25.96 8.81
C VAL A 291 -31.60 24.74 8.20
N PRO A 292 -32.11 24.79 6.96
CA PRO A 292 -32.68 23.62 6.31
C PRO A 292 -31.60 22.57 6.17
N SER A 293 -31.84 21.36 6.67
CA SER A 293 -31.10 20.17 6.31
C SER A 293 -31.10 20.07 4.78
N GLU A 294 -29.94 20.03 4.15
CA GLU A 294 -29.76 19.69 2.74
C GLU A 294 -30.27 18.26 2.53
N GLY A 295 -31.54 18.13 2.28
CA GLY A 295 -32.24 16.89 2.02
C GLY A 295 -33.15 17.04 0.83
N SER A 296 -32.77 16.46 -0.30
CA SER A 296 -33.63 15.91 -1.33
C SER A 296 -34.47 16.82 -2.22
N ASP A 297 -34.27 18.10 -2.29
CA ASP A 297 -35.08 18.94 -3.20
C ASP A 297 -34.53 19.01 -4.63
N CYS A 298 -33.28 18.66 -4.90
CA CYS A 298 -32.73 18.56 -6.24
C CYS A 298 -31.78 17.36 -6.39
N PHE A 299 -31.62 16.89 -7.64
CA PHE A 299 -30.72 15.78 -7.92
C PHE A 299 -29.24 16.26 -7.82
N PRO A 300 -28.36 15.50 -7.11
CA PRO A 300 -26.97 15.92 -6.93
C PRO A 300 -26.22 16.11 -8.24
N SER A 301 -25.48 17.22 -8.36
CA SER A 301 -24.60 17.47 -9.50
C SER A 301 -23.24 16.76 -9.40
N GLY A 302 -22.84 16.34 -8.18
CA GLY A 302 -21.57 15.67 -7.90
C GLY A 302 -21.63 14.15 -8.03
N SER A 303 -20.53 13.49 -7.59
CA SER A 303 -20.41 12.03 -7.56
C SER A 303 -21.33 11.40 -6.51
N LEU A 304 -22.01 10.32 -6.89
CA LEU A 304 -22.83 9.50 -5.99
C LEU A 304 -22.04 8.35 -5.32
N GLN A 305 -20.77 8.19 -5.67
CA GLN A 305 -19.93 7.12 -5.09
C GLN A 305 -19.55 7.38 -3.64
N TYR A 306 -19.38 8.65 -3.28
CA TYR A 306 -18.84 9.06 -1.97
C TYR A 306 -19.87 9.79 -1.10
N GLY A 307 -21.09 10.01 -1.62
CA GLY A 307 -22.18 10.67 -0.89
C GLY A 307 -23.03 9.69 -0.09
N SER A 308 -23.31 10.02 1.18
CA SER A 308 -24.22 9.27 2.06
C SER A 308 -25.71 9.60 1.81
N GLY A 309 -26.03 10.24 0.68
CA GLY A 309 -27.39 10.66 0.34
C GLY A 309 -28.27 9.54 -0.22
N PRO A 310 -29.62 9.70 -0.20
CA PRO A 310 -30.58 8.68 -0.61
C PRO A 310 -30.42 8.24 -2.06
N PHE A 311 -29.94 9.10 -2.95
CA PHE A 311 -29.74 8.79 -4.37
C PHE A 311 -28.62 7.77 -4.62
N GLY A 312 -27.53 7.81 -3.83
CA GLY A 312 -26.45 6.83 -3.90
C GLY A 312 -26.88 5.44 -3.45
N GLU A 313 -27.72 5.37 -2.40
CA GLU A 313 -28.29 4.12 -1.88
C GLU A 313 -29.28 3.49 -2.86
N ILE A 314 -30.13 4.29 -3.49
CA ILE A 314 -31.07 3.83 -4.52
C ILE A 314 -30.31 3.24 -5.71
N ALA A 315 -29.27 3.90 -6.20
CA ALA A 315 -28.44 3.38 -7.29
C ALA A 315 -27.75 2.07 -6.91
N ARG A 316 -27.28 1.94 -5.67
CA ARG A 316 -26.68 0.72 -5.16
C ARG A 316 -27.67 -0.45 -5.15
N THR A 317 -28.90 -0.19 -4.72
CA THR A 317 -29.95 -1.22 -4.54
C THR A 317 -30.59 -1.63 -5.87
N HIS A 318 -30.82 -0.68 -6.76
CA HIS A 318 -31.62 -0.87 -7.97
C HIS A 318 -30.81 -0.77 -9.28
N GLY A 319 -29.52 -0.37 -9.21
CA GLY A 319 -28.67 -0.17 -10.39
C GLY A 319 -28.01 -1.44 -10.95
N GLY A 320 -28.35 -2.63 -10.43
CA GLY A 320 -27.87 -3.91 -10.99
C GLY A 320 -26.35 -4.15 -10.89
N GLY A 321 -25.64 -3.44 -9.98
CA GLY A 321 -24.20 -3.56 -9.82
C GLY A 321 -23.37 -2.58 -10.67
N TRP A 322 -24.02 -1.79 -11.52
CA TRP A 322 -23.37 -0.79 -12.34
C TRP A 322 -22.81 0.37 -11.49
N ASP A 323 -21.75 1.01 -12.00
CA ASP A 323 -21.16 2.20 -11.39
C ASP A 323 -22.21 3.30 -11.20
N ARG A 324 -22.32 3.84 -9.96
CA ARG A 324 -23.37 4.80 -9.58
C ARG A 324 -23.23 6.12 -10.33
N ASP A 325 -22.01 6.54 -10.62
CA ASP A 325 -21.75 7.79 -11.35
C ASP A 325 -22.08 7.64 -12.84
N LEU A 326 -21.91 6.45 -13.39
CA LEU A 326 -22.30 6.14 -14.76
C LEU A 326 -23.84 6.17 -14.91
N ILE A 327 -24.58 5.59 -13.94
CA ILE A 327 -26.04 5.67 -13.92
C ILE A 327 -26.50 7.11 -13.75
N ALA A 328 -25.85 7.88 -12.86
CA ALA A 328 -26.19 9.27 -12.59
C ALA A 328 -25.93 10.19 -13.81
N ALA A 329 -24.82 9.96 -14.54
CA ALA A 329 -24.54 10.67 -15.76
C ALA A 329 -25.59 10.43 -16.84
N ALA A 330 -25.98 9.17 -17.05
CA ALA A 330 -27.02 8.81 -18.00
C ALA A 330 -28.40 9.36 -17.60
N TYR A 331 -28.70 9.44 -16.29
CA TYR A 331 -29.93 10.05 -15.82
C TYR A 331 -29.97 11.55 -16.06
N ARG A 332 -28.90 12.29 -15.78
CA ARG A 332 -28.80 13.71 -16.04
C ARG A 332 -28.94 14.02 -17.54
N GLU A 333 -28.32 13.23 -18.40
CA GLU A 333 -28.42 13.35 -19.84
C GLU A 333 -29.85 13.10 -20.34
N GLN A 334 -30.51 12.03 -19.87
CA GLN A 334 -31.87 11.71 -20.29
C GLN A 334 -32.92 12.71 -19.78
N MET A 335 -32.75 13.21 -18.58
CA MET A 335 -33.70 14.12 -17.95
C MET A 335 -33.47 15.58 -18.34
N ALA A 336 -32.23 15.98 -18.60
CA ALA A 336 -31.84 17.33 -19.02
C ALA A 336 -32.66 18.46 -18.32
N SER A 337 -33.35 19.29 -19.10
CA SER A 337 -34.17 20.38 -18.57
C SER A 337 -35.38 19.99 -17.73
N ARG A 338 -35.78 18.71 -17.73
CA ARG A 338 -36.88 18.20 -16.88
C ARG A 338 -36.45 17.95 -15.44
N LEU A 339 -35.14 17.88 -15.20
CA LEU A 339 -34.58 17.60 -13.87
C LEU A 339 -34.88 18.75 -12.90
N ASP A 340 -34.82 20.00 -13.38
CA ASP A 340 -35.05 21.20 -12.57
C ASP A 340 -36.49 21.32 -12.05
N GLY A 341 -37.45 20.62 -12.70
CA GLY A 341 -38.86 20.56 -12.29
C GLY A 341 -39.23 19.39 -11.36
N LEU A 342 -38.27 18.50 -11.05
CA LEU A 342 -38.52 17.36 -10.19
C LEU A 342 -37.92 17.58 -8.79
N THR A 343 -38.81 17.55 -7.78
CA THR A 343 -38.39 17.72 -6.37
C THR A 343 -38.99 16.66 -5.46
N GLY A 344 -38.35 16.45 -4.33
CA GLY A 344 -38.85 15.58 -3.26
C GLY A 344 -39.15 14.13 -3.72
N GLN A 345 -40.31 13.57 -3.30
CA GLN A 345 -40.65 12.16 -3.56
C GLN A 345 -40.82 11.83 -5.06
N LYS A 346 -41.19 12.82 -5.88
CA LYS A 346 -41.30 12.63 -7.35
C LYS A 346 -39.92 12.41 -7.98
N LEU A 347 -38.88 13.11 -7.51
CA LEU A 347 -37.52 12.94 -7.94
C LEU A 347 -36.98 11.57 -7.53
N VAL A 348 -37.23 11.15 -6.29
CA VAL A 348 -36.84 9.83 -5.77
C VAL A 348 -37.47 8.71 -6.59
N ASN A 349 -38.75 8.79 -6.88
CA ASN A 349 -39.48 7.78 -7.66
C ASN A 349 -38.95 7.72 -9.11
N SER A 350 -38.70 8.88 -9.73
CA SER A 350 -38.11 8.97 -11.08
C SER A 350 -36.73 8.36 -11.14
N TRP A 351 -35.88 8.65 -10.16
CA TRP A 351 -34.53 8.09 -10.07
C TRP A 351 -34.56 6.58 -9.86
N THR A 352 -35.39 6.07 -8.96
CA THR A 352 -35.51 4.63 -8.69
C THR A 352 -35.98 3.87 -9.95
N GLY A 353 -36.97 4.38 -10.66
CA GLY A 353 -37.44 3.78 -11.90
C GLY A 353 -36.36 3.80 -13.00
N PHE A 354 -35.58 4.87 -13.07
CA PHE A 354 -34.47 4.95 -14.01
C PHE A 354 -33.38 3.93 -13.70
N CYS A 355 -32.96 3.77 -12.45
CA CYS A 355 -31.96 2.78 -12.06
C CYS A 355 -32.38 1.35 -12.44
N GLN A 356 -33.66 1.00 -12.19
CA GLN A 356 -34.22 -0.31 -12.56
C GLN A 356 -34.22 -0.51 -14.08
N ALA A 357 -34.69 0.49 -14.83
CA ALA A 357 -34.74 0.43 -16.28
C ALA A 357 -33.32 0.37 -16.91
N PHE A 358 -32.34 1.07 -16.33
CA PHE A 358 -30.96 1.06 -16.75
C PHE A 358 -30.34 -0.33 -16.58
N ALA A 359 -30.52 -0.93 -15.40
CA ALA A 359 -30.06 -2.28 -15.11
C ALA A 359 -30.74 -3.34 -16.01
N ALA A 360 -32.05 -3.22 -16.25
CA ALA A 360 -32.79 -4.13 -17.11
C ALA A 360 -32.33 -4.09 -18.59
N ARG A 361 -31.96 -2.91 -19.10
CA ARG A 361 -31.51 -2.74 -20.49
C ARG A 361 -30.08 -3.21 -20.72
N ARG A 362 -29.19 -3.04 -19.75
CA ARG A 362 -27.75 -3.33 -19.89
C ARG A 362 -27.33 -4.68 -19.31
N GLY A 363 -28.20 -5.36 -18.58
CA GLY A 363 -27.87 -6.61 -17.90
C GLY A 363 -26.96 -6.41 -16.69
N ARG A 364 -26.25 -7.46 -16.27
CA ARG A 364 -25.21 -7.34 -15.23
C ARG A 364 -23.89 -6.86 -15.84
N PRO A 365 -23.14 -5.97 -15.14
CA PRO A 365 -21.86 -5.48 -15.62
C PRO A 365 -20.80 -6.58 -15.70
#